data_8eea614d42190bdfac8f41c16e51cefb
#
_entry.id   8eea614d42190bdfac8f41c16e51cefb
#
_cell.length_a   1.000
_cell.length_b   1.000
_cell.length_c   1.000
_cell.angle_alpha   90.00
_cell.angle_beta   90.00
_cell.angle_gamma   90.00
#
_symmetry.space_group_name_H-M   'P 1'
#
loop_
_entity.id
_entity.type
_entity.pdbx_description
1 polymer ?
#
loop_
_entity_poly.entity_id
_entity_poly.type
_entity_poly.pdbx_seq_one_letter_code
_entity_poly.pdbx_strand_id
1 'polypeptide(L)'
;MSLVRNTATIGGRGLGGRLLGFVRDTLAARYLGASFANDAFLIAWRLPNLFRALFAEGAFSAAFVPMFNRTVGRERDGLPKALRFAEDVLSVLLPVLVLFTALMMLAAGPIVWAMTGGFPDGGPGKFEFTTELTRITFPYLPLISLVALLGGILNSLDRFWVNAATPVLLNVTLIAGLLF
;
A
#
# COMPACT_ATOMS: atom_id res chain seq x y z
N MET A 1 -2.35 -25.16 24.29
CA MET A 1 -2.82 -23.82 24.74
C MET A 1 -2.31 -22.64 23.87
N SER A 2 -1.40 -22.84 22.91
CA SER A 2 -0.85 -21.77 22.06
C SER A 2 -1.74 -21.36 20.88
N LEU A 3 -2.45 -22.30 20.26
CA LEU A 3 -3.30 -22.06 19.09
C LEU A 3 -4.48 -21.12 19.37
N VAL A 4 -5.22 -21.36 20.46
CA VAL A 4 -6.37 -20.52 20.85
C VAL A 4 -5.94 -19.10 21.18
N ARG A 5 -4.79 -18.93 21.87
CA ARG A 5 -4.23 -17.62 22.20
C ARG A 5 -3.77 -16.86 20.96
N ASN A 6 -3.17 -17.54 20.00
CA ASN A 6 -2.73 -16.95 18.73
C ASN A 6 -3.93 -16.57 17.86
N THR A 7 -4.96 -17.41 17.77
CA THR A 7 -6.20 -17.13 17.02
C THR A 7 -6.98 -15.96 17.64
N ALA A 8 -7.08 -15.89 18.96
CA ALA A 8 -7.70 -14.76 19.66
C ALA A 8 -6.94 -13.45 19.47
N THR A 9 -5.61 -13.51 19.43
CA THR A 9 -4.75 -12.33 19.21
C THR A 9 -4.86 -11.82 17.77
N ILE A 10 -4.91 -12.71 16.79
CA ILE A 10 -5.08 -12.36 15.37
C ILE A 10 -6.51 -11.84 15.11
N GLY A 11 -7.53 -12.49 15.69
CA GLY A 11 -8.91 -12.06 15.58
C GLY A 11 -9.20 -10.70 16.24
N GLY A 12 -8.67 -10.47 17.44
CA GLY A 12 -8.83 -9.20 18.16
C GLY A 12 -8.15 -8.02 17.46
N ARG A 13 -6.99 -8.24 16.85
CA ARG A 13 -6.28 -7.21 16.05
C ARG A 13 -6.98 -6.92 14.73
N GLY A 14 -7.56 -7.93 14.08
CA GLY A 14 -8.39 -7.75 12.90
C GLY A 14 -9.65 -6.92 13.18
N LEU A 15 -10.28 -7.11 14.33
CA LEU A 15 -11.42 -6.31 14.78
C LEU A 15 -11.01 -4.87 15.08
N GLY A 16 -9.87 -4.64 15.74
CA GLY A 16 -9.35 -3.29 16.00
C GLY A 16 -9.08 -2.52 14.71
N GLY A 17 -8.46 -3.15 13.72
CA GLY A 17 -8.24 -2.55 12.40
C GLY A 17 -9.53 -2.20 11.66
N ARG A 18 -10.56 -3.05 11.75
CA ARG A 18 -11.89 -2.80 11.14
C ARG A 18 -12.65 -1.67 11.85
N LEU A 19 -12.60 -1.61 13.18
CA LEU A 19 -13.20 -0.52 13.94
C LEU A 19 -12.54 0.83 13.62
N LEU A 20 -11.21 0.87 13.60
CA LEU A 20 -10.48 2.08 13.20
C LEU A 20 -10.77 2.46 11.74
N GLY A 21 -10.91 1.48 10.85
CA GLY A 21 -11.31 1.71 9.47
C GLY A 21 -12.70 2.34 9.38
N PHE A 22 -13.66 1.85 10.15
CA PHE A 22 -15.02 2.41 10.23
C PHE A 22 -15.02 3.86 10.76
N VAL A 23 -14.24 4.13 11.83
CA VAL A 23 -14.09 5.48 12.38
C VAL A 23 -13.48 6.42 11.33
N ARG A 24 -12.39 6.00 10.65
CA ARG A 24 -11.79 6.75 9.55
C ARG A 24 -12.80 7.08 8.45
N ASP A 25 -13.55 6.09 7.98
CA ASP A 25 -14.51 6.27 6.88
C ASP A 25 -15.65 7.21 7.29
N THR A 26 -16.12 7.11 8.55
CA THR A 26 -17.12 8.03 9.10
C THR A 26 -16.58 9.45 9.19
N LEU A 27 -15.35 9.65 9.65
CA LEU A 27 -14.72 10.97 9.70
C LEU A 27 -14.48 11.53 8.29
N ALA A 28 -13.97 10.70 7.37
CA ALA A 28 -13.79 11.10 5.98
C ALA A 28 -15.13 11.53 5.35
N ALA A 29 -16.21 10.78 5.57
CA ALA A 29 -17.53 11.15 5.08
C ALA A 29 -18.04 12.45 5.71
N ARG A 30 -17.73 12.70 6.99
CA ARG A 30 -18.14 13.93 7.68
C ARG A 30 -17.37 15.16 7.24
N TYR A 31 -16.06 15.06 7.08
CA TYR A 31 -15.18 16.22 6.78
C TYR A 31 -15.04 16.48 5.28
N LEU A 32 -14.92 15.42 4.47
CA LEU A 32 -14.78 15.53 3.04
C LEU A 32 -16.13 15.45 2.31
N GLY A 33 -17.05 14.60 2.77
CA GLY A 33 -18.39 14.42 2.21
C GLY A 33 -18.36 14.11 0.71
N ALA A 34 -19.43 14.49 0.01
CA ALA A 34 -19.54 14.47 -1.46
C ALA A 34 -18.96 15.77 -2.05
N SER A 35 -17.69 16.06 -1.73
CA SER A 35 -17.04 17.29 -2.18
C SER A 35 -16.22 17.07 -3.45
N PHE A 36 -15.96 18.16 -4.14
CA PHE A 36 -15.02 18.25 -5.25
C PHE A 36 -13.64 17.61 -4.90
N ALA A 37 -13.13 17.87 -3.68
CA ALA A 37 -11.83 17.34 -3.22
C ALA A 37 -11.86 15.83 -3.01
N ASN A 38 -12.96 15.29 -2.48
CA ASN A 38 -13.12 13.85 -2.30
C ASN A 38 -13.17 13.10 -3.63
N ASP A 39 -13.94 13.61 -4.59
CA ASP A 39 -14.00 13.03 -5.94
C ASP A 39 -12.62 13.01 -6.60
N ALA A 40 -11.91 14.15 -6.56
CA ALA A 40 -10.56 14.27 -7.09
C ALA A 40 -9.58 13.29 -6.44
N PHE A 41 -9.66 13.14 -5.10
CA PHE A 41 -8.84 12.20 -4.34
C PHE A 41 -9.13 10.74 -4.72
N LEU A 42 -10.40 10.35 -4.84
CA LEU A 42 -10.78 8.99 -5.22
C LEU A 42 -10.25 8.62 -6.61
N ILE A 43 -10.25 9.55 -7.55
CA ILE A 43 -9.69 9.34 -8.89
C ILE A 43 -8.15 9.24 -8.82
N ALA A 44 -7.51 10.19 -8.14
CA ALA A 44 -6.06 10.21 -7.98
C ALA A 44 -5.51 8.96 -7.28
N TRP A 45 -6.26 8.40 -6.32
CA TRP A 45 -5.90 7.21 -5.56
C TRP A 45 -6.08 5.90 -6.33
N ARG A 46 -6.95 5.89 -7.35
CA ARG A 46 -7.36 4.65 -8.05
C ARG A 46 -6.19 3.92 -8.69
N LEU A 47 -5.33 4.63 -9.41
CA LEU A 47 -4.18 4.00 -10.10
C LEU A 47 -3.07 3.53 -9.15
N PRO A 48 -2.55 4.35 -8.23
CA PRO A 48 -1.59 3.86 -7.25
C PRO A 48 -2.08 2.64 -6.49
N ASN A 49 -3.37 2.60 -6.14
CA ASN A 49 -3.98 1.45 -5.46
C ASN A 49 -4.10 0.20 -6.37
N LEU A 50 -4.38 0.37 -7.66
CA LEU A 50 -4.37 -0.73 -8.64
C LEU A 50 -2.97 -1.34 -8.75
N PHE A 51 -1.95 -0.49 -8.91
CA PHE A 51 -0.55 -0.94 -8.99
C PHE A 51 -0.07 -1.55 -7.67
N ARG A 52 -0.53 -1.06 -6.52
CA ARG A 52 -0.30 -1.70 -5.23
C ARG A 52 -0.76 -3.17 -5.23
N ALA A 53 -1.96 -3.43 -5.73
CA ALA A 53 -2.48 -4.79 -5.81
C ALA A 53 -1.63 -5.70 -6.71
N LEU A 54 -1.06 -5.16 -7.78
CA LEU A 54 -0.17 -5.91 -8.68
C LEU A 54 1.22 -6.16 -8.07
N PHE A 55 1.88 -5.10 -7.59
CA PHE A 55 3.28 -5.16 -7.14
C PHE A 55 3.43 -5.59 -5.69
N ALA A 56 2.55 -5.18 -4.78
CA ALA A 56 2.69 -5.45 -3.36
C ALA A 56 1.99 -6.73 -2.90
N GLU A 57 0.79 -7.02 -3.39
CA GLU A 57 -0.04 -8.13 -2.90
C GLU A 57 -0.16 -9.29 -3.90
N GLY A 58 0.06 -9.03 -5.18
CA GLY A 58 -0.18 -10.00 -6.25
C GLY A 58 1.01 -10.86 -6.61
N ALA A 59 1.42 -10.80 -7.88
CA ALA A 59 2.43 -11.68 -8.47
C ALA A 59 3.79 -11.65 -7.77
N PHE A 60 4.21 -10.47 -7.26
CA PHE A 60 5.48 -10.34 -6.57
C PHE A 60 5.52 -11.14 -5.26
N SER A 61 4.56 -10.95 -4.36
CA SER A 61 4.51 -11.68 -3.08
C SER A 61 4.31 -13.18 -3.29
N ALA A 62 3.51 -13.58 -4.29
CA ALA A 62 3.29 -14.97 -4.65
C ALA A 62 4.57 -15.68 -5.16
N ALA A 63 5.47 -14.95 -5.81
CA ALA A 63 6.75 -15.49 -6.26
C ALA A 63 7.84 -15.42 -5.19
N PHE A 64 7.98 -14.27 -4.52
CA PHE A 64 9.06 -13.99 -3.59
C PHE A 64 9.00 -14.87 -2.33
N VAL A 65 7.84 -14.96 -1.66
CA VAL A 65 7.71 -15.66 -0.36
C VAL A 65 8.07 -17.15 -0.45
N PRO A 66 7.60 -17.93 -1.45
CA PRO A 66 8.02 -19.34 -1.59
C PRO A 66 9.52 -19.48 -1.87
N MET A 67 10.11 -18.59 -2.66
CA MET A 67 11.56 -18.65 -2.97
C MET A 67 12.38 -18.33 -1.72
N PHE A 68 12.01 -17.30 -0.97
CA PHE A 68 12.64 -16.94 0.29
C PHE A 68 12.58 -18.12 1.29
N ASN A 69 11.40 -18.71 1.50
CA ASN A 69 11.19 -19.84 2.39
C ASN A 69 11.99 -21.07 1.99
N ARG A 70 12.10 -21.37 0.69
CA ARG A 70 12.93 -22.48 0.20
C ARG A 70 14.40 -22.27 0.51
N THR A 71 14.87 -21.04 0.43
CA THR A 71 16.27 -20.70 0.74
C THR A 71 16.55 -20.81 2.22
N VAL A 72 15.63 -20.35 3.09
CA VAL A 72 15.74 -20.49 4.55
C VAL A 72 15.80 -21.97 4.97
N GLY A 73 14.96 -22.82 4.38
CA GLY A 73 14.78 -24.21 4.83
C GLY A 73 15.81 -25.21 4.31
N ARG A 74 16.66 -24.88 3.33
CA ARG A 74 17.53 -25.85 2.65
C ARG A 74 18.92 -26.07 3.24
N GLU A 75 19.46 -25.14 4.04
CA GLU A 75 20.86 -25.17 4.48
C GLU A 75 21.05 -24.66 5.91
N ARG A 76 22.18 -25.07 6.57
CA ARG A 76 22.57 -24.55 7.90
C ARG A 76 22.69 -23.02 7.94
N ASP A 77 23.07 -22.41 6.78
CA ASP A 77 23.19 -20.94 6.60
C ASP A 77 22.06 -20.38 5.74
N GLY A 78 20.88 -20.96 5.80
CA GLY A 78 19.74 -20.61 4.94
C GLY A 78 19.27 -19.16 5.13
N LEU A 79 19.22 -18.65 6.37
CA LEU A 79 18.78 -17.31 6.66
C LEU A 79 19.69 -16.20 6.06
N PRO A 80 21.03 -16.22 6.23
CA PRO A 80 21.90 -15.24 5.58
C PRO A 80 21.80 -15.25 4.07
N LYS A 81 21.66 -16.41 3.44
CA LYS A 81 21.48 -16.54 1.98
C LYS A 81 20.12 -16.01 1.53
N ALA A 82 19.06 -16.28 2.29
CA ALA A 82 17.73 -15.76 2.01
C ALA A 82 17.68 -14.24 2.15
N LEU A 83 18.38 -13.65 3.12
CA LEU A 83 18.47 -12.20 3.27
C LEU A 83 19.23 -11.56 2.10
N ARG A 84 20.35 -12.15 1.64
CA ARG A 84 21.04 -11.69 0.44
C ARG A 84 20.13 -11.76 -0.79
N PHE A 85 19.40 -12.85 -0.97
CA PHE A 85 18.40 -12.95 -2.03
C PHE A 85 17.36 -11.82 -1.95
N ALA A 86 16.90 -11.46 -0.74
CA ALA A 86 15.99 -10.34 -0.55
C ALA A 86 16.63 -9.00 -0.89
N GLU A 87 17.91 -8.79 -0.56
CA GLU A 87 18.70 -7.60 -0.93
C GLU A 87 18.87 -7.50 -2.45
N ASP A 88 19.18 -8.61 -3.13
CA ASP A 88 19.30 -8.67 -4.59
C ASP A 88 17.97 -8.31 -5.27
N VAL A 89 16.87 -8.88 -4.78
CA VAL A 89 15.52 -8.57 -5.27
C VAL A 89 15.20 -7.08 -5.05
N LEU A 90 15.49 -6.53 -3.87
CA LEU A 90 15.25 -5.13 -3.56
C LEU A 90 16.08 -4.19 -4.42
N SER A 91 17.35 -4.55 -4.70
CA SER A 91 18.25 -3.75 -5.52
C SER A 91 17.76 -3.56 -6.96
N VAL A 92 16.97 -4.49 -7.48
CA VAL A 92 16.33 -4.40 -8.80
C VAL A 92 14.93 -3.78 -8.69
N LEU A 93 14.13 -4.24 -7.73
CA LEU A 93 12.74 -3.81 -7.58
C LEU A 93 12.61 -2.32 -7.27
N LEU A 94 13.43 -1.80 -6.36
CA LEU A 94 13.34 -0.41 -5.92
C LEU A 94 13.62 0.60 -7.05
N PRO A 95 14.71 0.49 -7.82
CA PRO A 95 14.94 1.36 -8.97
C PRO A 95 13.83 1.28 -10.03
N VAL A 96 13.30 0.08 -10.30
CA VAL A 96 12.19 -0.12 -11.25
C VAL A 96 10.93 0.60 -10.75
N LEU A 97 10.58 0.46 -9.47
CA LEU A 97 9.41 1.13 -8.89
C LEU A 97 9.58 2.65 -8.84
N VAL A 98 10.78 3.14 -8.51
CA VAL A 98 11.07 4.58 -8.50
C VAL A 98 10.98 5.16 -9.91
N LEU A 99 11.58 4.50 -10.90
CA LEU A 99 11.49 4.92 -12.30
C LEU A 99 10.05 4.90 -12.79
N PHE A 100 9.31 3.82 -12.53
CA PHE A 100 7.91 3.71 -12.88
C PHE A 100 7.07 4.83 -12.24
N THR A 101 7.28 5.07 -10.95
CA THR A 101 6.60 6.15 -10.21
C THR A 101 6.91 7.52 -10.83
N ALA A 102 8.17 7.80 -11.14
CA ALA A 102 8.57 9.05 -11.79
C ALA A 102 7.88 9.23 -13.14
N LEU A 103 7.85 8.18 -13.97
CA LEU A 103 7.16 8.20 -15.26
C LEU A 103 5.66 8.46 -15.10
N MET A 104 5.00 7.83 -14.12
CA MET A 104 3.59 8.04 -13.84
C MET A 104 3.30 9.44 -13.30
N MET A 105 4.19 10.01 -12.48
CA MET A 105 4.08 11.40 -12.03
C MET A 105 4.20 12.40 -13.18
N LEU A 106 5.12 12.16 -14.12
CA LEU A 106 5.25 12.97 -15.33
C LEU A 106 4.03 12.84 -16.24
N ALA A 107 3.48 11.64 -16.36
CA ALA A 107 2.31 11.33 -17.18
C ALA A 107 0.97 11.59 -16.45
N ALA A 108 0.97 12.18 -15.24
CA ALA A 108 -0.24 12.33 -14.43
C ALA A 108 -1.38 13.08 -15.17
N GLY A 109 -1.07 14.15 -15.90
CA GLY A 109 -2.06 14.89 -16.67
C GLY A 109 -2.74 14.04 -17.75
N PRO A 110 -2.00 13.47 -18.70
CA PRO A 110 -2.55 12.52 -19.68
C PRO A 110 -3.36 11.37 -19.07
N ILE A 111 -2.89 10.82 -17.94
CA ILE A 111 -3.57 9.73 -17.24
C ILE A 111 -4.93 10.19 -16.68
N VAL A 112 -4.96 11.30 -15.97
CA VAL A 112 -6.20 11.88 -15.43
C VAL A 112 -7.16 12.21 -16.57
N TRP A 113 -6.66 12.77 -17.66
CA TRP A 113 -7.48 13.03 -18.83
C TRP A 113 -8.09 11.77 -19.44
N ALA A 114 -7.30 10.71 -19.59
CA ALA A 114 -7.78 9.43 -20.11
C ALA A 114 -8.85 8.78 -19.22
N MET A 115 -8.77 9.00 -17.88
CA MET A 115 -9.73 8.45 -16.91
C MET A 115 -11.02 9.26 -16.81
N THR A 116 -10.99 10.56 -17.11
CA THR A 116 -12.08 11.49 -16.77
C THR A 116 -12.59 12.29 -17.98
N GLY A 117 -11.93 12.18 -19.13
CA GLY A 117 -12.22 13.03 -20.29
C GLY A 117 -11.94 14.52 -20.03
N GLY A 118 -11.11 14.84 -19.01
CA GLY A 118 -10.81 16.23 -18.63
C GLY A 118 -11.87 16.90 -17.77
N PHE A 119 -12.85 16.17 -17.26
CA PHE A 119 -13.98 16.67 -16.45
C PHE A 119 -14.81 17.75 -17.18
N PRO A 120 -15.49 17.43 -18.28
CA PRO A 120 -16.28 18.43 -19.02
C PRO A 120 -17.28 19.19 -18.15
N ASP A 121 -17.89 18.50 -17.16
CA ASP A 121 -18.89 19.03 -16.24
C ASP A 121 -18.34 19.34 -14.83
N GLY A 122 -17.00 19.23 -14.64
CA GLY A 122 -16.37 19.26 -13.32
C GLY A 122 -16.04 20.64 -12.76
N GLY A 123 -16.28 21.70 -13.50
CA GLY A 123 -15.91 23.05 -13.15
C GLY A 123 -14.40 23.37 -13.32
N PRO A 124 -14.03 24.64 -13.28
CA PRO A 124 -12.65 25.06 -13.45
C PRO A 124 -11.76 24.55 -12.30
N GLY A 125 -10.55 24.08 -12.64
CA GLY A 125 -9.55 23.65 -11.67
C GLY A 125 -9.64 22.19 -11.19
N LYS A 126 -10.72 21.44 -11.50
CA LYS A 126 -10.85 20.04 -11.06
C LYS A 126 -9.79 19.14 -11.70
N PHE A 127 -9.49 19.38 -12.94
CA PHE A 127 -8.47 18.63 -13.68
C PHE A 127 -7.06 18.85 -13.10
N GLU A 128 -6.67 20.11 -12.91
CA GLU A 128 -5.37 20.49 -12.37
C GLU A 128 -5.20 19.94 -10.94
N PHE A 129 -6.19 20.12 -10.10
CA PHE A 129 -6.19 19.63 -8.73
C PHE A 129 -6.08 18.10 -8.66
N THR A 130 -6.86 17.37 -9.50
CA THR A 130 -6.78 15.91 -9.58
C THR A 130 -5.42 15.44 -10.10
N THR A 131 -4.85 16.16 -11.07
CA THR A 131 -3.51 15.87 -11.61
C THR A 131 -2.43 16.05 -10.56
N GLU A 132 -2.51 17.11 -9.75
CA GLU A 132 -1.58 17.36 -8.66
C GLU A 132 -1.69 16.30 -7.56
N LEU A 133 -2.91 15.97 -7.14
CA LEU A 133 -3.16 14.88 -6.20
C LEU A 133 -2.61 13.54 -6.73
N THR A 134 -2.75 13.27 -8.02
CA THR A 134 -2.22 12.07 -8.65
C THR A 134 -0.69 12.03 -8.52
N ARG A 135 0.01 13.14 -8.75
CA ARG A 135 1.46 13.23 -8.54
C ARG A 135 1.86 12.98 -7.09
N ILE A 136 1.11 13.54 -6.14
CA ILE A 136 1.38 13.37 -4.71
C ILE A 136 1.12 11.94 -4.24
N THR A 137 0.16 11.24 -4.83
CA THR A 137 -0.21 9.88 -4.39
C THR A 137 0.66 8.79 -4.99
N PHE A 138 1.28 8.97 -6.16
CA PHE A 138 2.10 7.93 -6.80
C PHE A 138 3.33 7.47 -5.98
N PRO A 139 4.07 8.32 -5.23
CA PRO A 139 5.15 7.89 -4.34
C PRO A 139 4.75 6.87 -3.26
N TYR A 140 3.45 6.71 -2.99
CA TYR A 140 2.95 5.64 -2.16
C TYR A 140 3.33 4.24 -2.68
N LEU A 141 3.44 4.06 -4.00
CA LEU A 141 3.67 2.76 -4.62
C LEU A 141 5.00 2.09 -4.21
N PRO A 142 6.18 2.73 -4.34
CA PRO A 142 7.43 2.13 -3.87
C PRO A 142 7.43 1.90 -2.36
N LEU A 143 6.81 2.77 -1.57
CA LEU A 143 6.73 2.62 -0.11
C LEU A 143 5.90 1.39 0.29
N ILE A 144 4.72 1.21 -0.29
CA ILE A 144 3.87 0.06 0.03
C ILE A 144 4.46 -1.26 -0.49
N SER A 145 5.18 -1.22 -1.62
CA SER A 145 5.88 -2.39 -2.15
C SER A 145 7.03 -2.82 -1.24
N LEU A 146 7.76 -1.85 -0.66
CA LEU A 146 8.77 -2.12 0.37
C LEU A 146 8.14 -2.73 1.63
N VAL A 147 7.02 -2.19 2.10
CA VAL A 147 6.27 -2.75 3.23
C VAL A 147 5.83 -4.20 2.95
N ALA A 148 5.38 -4.49 1.74
CA ALA A 148 4.98 -5.84 1.35
C ALA A 148 6.16 -6.82 1.31
N LEU A 149 7.32 -6.40 0.78
CA LEU A 149 8.55 -7.19 0.77
C LEU A 149 9.00 -7.52 2.20
N LEU A 150 9.14 -6.50 3.05
CA LEU A 150 9.54 -6.67 4.45
C LEU A 150 8.52 -7.49 5.23
N GLY A 151 7.23 -7.28 4.96
CA GLY A 151 6.15 -8.06 5.53
C GLY A 151 6.20 -9.54 5.14
N GLY A 152 6.54 -9.84 3.89
CA GLY A 152 6.77 -11.20 3.40
C GLY A 152 7.92 -11.89 4.13
N ILE A 153 9.05 -11.19 4.31
CA ILE A 153 10.20 -11.68 5.09
C ILE A 153 9.81 -11.97 6.53
N LEU A 154 9.14 -11.02 7.19
CA LEU A 154 8.72 -11.16 8.58
C LEU A 154 7.73 -12.31 8.78
N ASN A 155 6.79 -12.51 7.87
CA ASN A 155 5.88 -13.64 7.89
C ASN A 155 6.61 -14.98 7.73
N SER A 156 7.63 -15.01 6.88
CA SER A 156 8.49 -16.20 6.68
C SER A 156 9.34 -16.55 7.93
N LEU A 157 9.52 -15.59 8.82
CA LEU A 157 10.24 -15.73 10.11
C LEU A 157 9.29 -15.82 11.30
N ASP A 158 8.01 -16.15 11.09
CA ASP A 158 6.95 -16.24 12.11
C ASP A 158 6.70 -14.95 12.91
N ARG A 159 7.09 -13.79 12.34
CA ARG A 159 6.91 -12.45 12.93
C ARG A 159 5.62 -11.77 12.45
N PHE A 160 4.48 -12.43 12.60
CA PHE A 160 3.17 -11.97 12.08
C PHE A 160 2.63 -10.70 12.72
N TRP A 161 3.07 -10.36 13.94
CA TRP A 161 2.52 -9.23 14.68
C TRP A 161 2.77 -7.87 14.00
N VAL A 162 3.89 -7.73 13.30
CA VAL A 162 4.25 -6.48 12.58
C VAL A 162 3.25 -6.20 11.46
N ASN A 163 2.97 -7.22 10.65
CA ASN A 163 1.99 -7.11 9.57
C ASN A 163 0.57 -6.87 10.10
N ALA A 164 0.22 -7.45 11.23
CA ALA A 164 -1.07 -7.22 11.88
C ALA A 164 -1.21 -5.79 12.44
N ALA A 165 -0.10 -5.10 12.74
CA ALA A 165 -0.10 -3.71 13.22
C ALA A 165 -0.23 -2.69 12.06
N THR A 166 0.16 -3.04 10.84
CA THR A 166 0.17 -2.12 9.69
C THR A 166 -1.20 -1.46 9.41
N PRO A 167 -2.34 -2.19 9.36
CA PRO A 167 -3.65 -1.56 9.17
C PRO A 167 -4.05 -0.63 10.31
N VAL A 168 -3.62 -0.92 11.54
CA VAL A 168 -3.89 -0.07 12.71
C VAL A 168 -3.14 1.24 12.58
N LEU A 169 -1.85 1.19 12.29
CA LEU A 169 -1.00 2.38 12.08
C LEU A 169 -1.53 3.24 10.93
N LEU A 170 -1.88 2.62 9.81
CA LEU A 170 -2.44 3.33 8.66
C LEU A 170 -3.71 4.09 9.05
N ASN A 171 -4.66 3.43 9.71
CA ASN A 171 -5.91 4.07 10.10
C ASN A 171 -5.68 5.18 11.13
N VAL A 172 -4.79 4.98 12.11
CA VAL A 172 -4.44 6.03 13.09
C VAL A 172 -3.85 7.25 12.39
N THR A 173 -2.92 7.06 11.45
CA THR A 173 -2.30 8.16 10.69
C THR A 173 -3.33 8.91 9.85
N LEU A 174 -4.23 8.20 9.17
CA LEU A 174 -5.28 8.83 8.36
C LEU A 174 -6.31 9.57 9.21
N ILE A 175 -6.70 9.02 10.37
CA ILE A 175 -7.59 9.70 11.32
C ILE A 175 -6.90 10.97 11.85
N ALA A 176 -5.63 10.89 12.22
CA ALA A 176 -4.88 12.07 12.66
C ALA A 176 -4.85 13.15 11.55
N GLY A 177 -4.58 12.78 10.30
CA GLY A 177 -4.58 13.72 9.17
C GLY A 177 -5.96 14.32 8.83
N LEU A 178 -7.06 13.68 9.26
CA LEU A 178 -8.41 14.24 9.10
C LEU A 178 -8.81 15.21 10.23
N LEU A 179 -8.14 15.13 11.39
CA LEU A 179 -8.45 15.93 12.57
C LEU A 179 -7.59 17.20 12.68
N PHE A 180 -6.44 17.25 11.99
CA PHE A 180 -5.48 18.36 11.95
C PHE A 180 -5.37 18.98 10.57
#